data_b2a6ebeda2ddd7ca1c2904c6501768f0
#
_entry.id   b2a6ebeda2ddd7ca1c2904c6501768f0
#
_cell.length_a   1.000
_cell.length_b   1.000
_cell.length_c   1.000
_cell.angle_alpha   90.00
_cell.angle_beta   90.00
_cell.angle_gamma   90.00
#
_symmetry.space_group_name_H-M   'P 1'
#
loop_
_entity.id
_entity.type
_entity.pdbx_description
1 polymer ?
#
loop_
_entity_poly.entity_id
_entity_poly.type
_entity_poly.pdbx_seq_one_letter_code
_entity_poly.pdbx_strand_id
1 'polypeptide(L)'
;EIMNAGITVYTGAETISDLGITDGTMKAVAEKKYFKIGSFSAVPFSLPHTSANEEPCPNFGYLVEHKEMGKLLYLTDFEHCRYKFKSMELNHLVIGCNYCEELIDRNNPKWKHQITGHCSLPTCKQFIKENLTESLKTITLVHLSGDASDAGKMLKEVKEVVGDDVLVQIGRAGLEVDLNLFPF
;
A
#
# COMPACT_ATOMS: atom_id res chain seq x y z
N GLU A 1 -15.29 13.70 2.49
CA GLU A 1 -16.18 13.01 3.45
C GLU A 1 -15.50 12.75 4.79
N ILE A 2 -14.30 12.14 4.84
CA ILE A 2 -13.57 11.81 6.07
C ILE A 2 -13.32 13.05 6.95
N MET A 3 -12.80 14.12 6.36
CA MET A 3 -12.54 15.38 7.07
C MET A 3 -13.83 16.03 7.59
N ASN A 4 -14.92 15.97 6.80
CA ASN A 4 -16.23 16.47 7.24
C ASN A 4 -16.81 15.68 8.42
N ALA A 5 -16.35 14.47 8.64
CA ALA A 5 -16.66 13.66 9.81
C ALA A 5 -15.79 13.97 11.05
N GLY A 6 -14.92 14.98 10.97
CA GLY A 6 -14.01 15.36 12.07
C GLY A 6 -12.83 14.42 12.26
N ILE A 7 -12.54 13.55 11.28
CA ILE A 7 -11.42 12.61 11.36
C ILE A 7 -10.16 13.32 10.85
N THR A 8 -9.14 13.40 11.69
CA THR A 8 -7.85 13.98 11.32
C THR A 8 -7.12 13.09 10.30
N VAL A 9 -6.68 13.68 9.20
CA VAL A 9 -5.87 13.01 8.17
C VAL A 9 -4.40 13.40 8.34
N TYR A 10 -3.51 12.41 8.34
CA TYR A 10 -2.06 12.60 8.42
C TYR A 10 -1.44 12.33 7.04
N THR A 11 -0.76 13.34 6.48
CA THR A 11 -0.20 13.25 5.13
C THR A 11 1.03 14.15 4.97
N GLY A 12 1.67 14.15 3.79
CA GLY A 12 2.78 15.04 3.48
C GLY A 12 2.36 16.52 3.44
N ALA A 13 3.29 17.41 3.80
CA ALA A 13 3.04 18.86 3.76
C ALA A 13 2.68 19.36 2.34
N GLU A 14 3.30 18.76 1.32
CA GLU A 14 3.03 19.08 -0.10
C GLU A 14 1.58 18.75 -0.47
N THR A 15 1.07 17.58 -0.09
CA THR A 15 -0.33 17.20 -0.31
C THR A 15 -1.32 18.17 0.35
N ILE A 16 -1.01 18.65 1.57
CA ILE A 16 -1.84 19.65 2.26
C ILE A 16 -1.86 20.96 1.47
N SER A 17 -0.69 21.39 1.00
CA SER A 17 -0.53 22.61 0.20
C SER A 17 -1.29 22.52 -1.10
N ASP A 18 -1.16 21.42 -1.84
CA ASP A 18 -1.81 21.22 -3.15
C ASP A 18 -3.33 21.18 -3.03
N LEU A 19 -3.86 20.64 -1.93
CA LEU A 19 -5.29 20.62 -1.66
C LEU A 19 -5.83 21.95 -1.10
N GLY A 20 -4.95 22.89 -0.74
CA GLY A 20 -5.33 24.18 -0.15
C GLY A 20 -6.07 24.08 1.18
N ILE A 21 -5.87 23.01 1.96
CA ILE A 21 -6.59 22.76 3.21
C ILE A 21 -5.85 23.44 4.37
N THR A 22 -6.52 24.39 5.02
CA THR A 22 -5.95 25.22 6.09
C THR A 22 -6.70 25.14 7.43
N ASP A 23 -7.77 24.36 7.49
CA ASP A 23 -8.68 24.30 8.65
C ASP A 23 -8.20 23.40 9.80
N GLY A 24 -7.03 22.81 9.68
CA GLY A 24 -6.43 21.91 10.69
C GLY A 24 -6.96 20.48 10.69
N THR A 25 -7.84 20.11 9.77
CA THR A 25 -8.32 18.72 9.59
C THR A 25 -7.24 17.80 9.04
N MET A 26 -6.21 18.37 8.40
CA MET A 26 -5.01 17.65 7.96
C MET A 26 -3.80 18.04 8.81
N LYS A 27 -2.97 17.05 9.13
CA LYS A 27 -1.69 17.23 9.83
C LYS A 27 -0.54 16.73 9.00
N ALA A 28 0.47 17.59 8.82
CA ALA A 28 1.68 17.23 8.11
C ALA A 28 2.52 16.22 8.91
N VAL A 29 2.97 15.17 8.24
CA VAL A 29 3.98 14.24 8.71
C VAL A 29 5.20 14.31 7.81
N ALA A 30 6.39 14.12 8.39
CA ALA A 30 7.64 14.18 7.66
C ALA A 30 8.16 12.77 7.34
N GLU A 31 8.69 12.60 6.13
CA GLU A 31 9.31 11.36 5.69
C GLU A 31 10.33 10.84 6.72
N LYS A 32 10.28 9.54 7.01
CA LYS A 32 11.17 8.84 7.96
C LYS A 32 11.14 9.39 9.38
N LYS A 33 10.12 10.17 9.72
CA LYS A 33 9.90 10.64 11.08
C LYS A 33 8.76 9.86 11.72
N TYR A 34 9.07 9.29 12.84
CA TYR A 34 8.12 8.61 13.70
C TYR A 34 7.07 9.58 14.26
N PHE A 35 5.81 9.17 14.25
CA PHE A 35 4.71 9.88 14.92
C PHE A 35 3.73 8.91 15.55
N LYS A 36 2.93 9.39 16.50
CA LYS A 36 1.92 8.61 17.23
C LYS A 36 0.51 9.10 16.96
N ILE A 37 -0.42 8.16 16.88
CA ILE A 37 -1.86 8.40 16.84
C ILE A 37 -2.50 7.43 17.84
N GLY A 38 -2.86 7.93 19.04
CA GLY A 38 -3.32 7.07 20.12
C GLY A 38 -2.25 6.04 20.51
N SER A 39 -2.60 4.76 20.48
CA SER A 39 -1.69 3.63 20.74
C SER A 39 -0.88 3.18 19.51
N PHE A 40 -1.21 3.69 18.33
CA PHE A 40 -0.49 3.38 17.10
C PHE A 40 0.76 4.24 16.93
N SER A 41 1.77 3.65 16.34
CA SER A 41 3.00 4.30 15.91
C SER A 41 3.13 4.18 14.40
N ALA A 42 3.55 5.23 13.71
CA ALA A 42 3.71 5.18 12.26
C ALA A 42 4.97 5.92 11.79
N VAL A 43 5.56 5.40 10.71
CA VAL A 43 6.67 6.02 9.99
C VAL A 43 6.30 6.11 8.52
N PRO A 44 6.12 7.32 7.96
CA PRO A 44 5.92 7.50 6.53
C PRO A 44 7.24 7.42 5.78
N PHE A 45 7.20 6.94 4.55
CA PHE A 45 8.34 6.95 3.62
C PHE A 45 7.87 7.16 2.19
N SER A 46 8.66 7.87 1.41
CA SER A 46 8.29 8.23 0.03
C SER A 46 8.28 7.03 -0.90
N LEU A 47 7.26 6.98 -1.73
CA LEU A 47 7.09 6.01 -2.81
C LEU A 47 6.99 6.76 -4.15
N PRO A 48 7.61 6.27 -5.24
CA PRO A 48 7.44 6.86 -6.55
C PRO A 48 6.01 6.62 -7.03
N HIS A 49 5.38 7.70 -7.43
CA HIS A 49 4.07 7.73 -8.06
C HIS A 49 4.02 8.83 -9.11
N THR A 50 3.20 8.64 -10.13
CA THR A 50 3.05 9.56 -11.25
C THR A 50 1.59 9.93 -11.41
N SER A 51 1.29 11.23 -11.41
CA SER A 51 -0.06 11.75 -11.61
C SER A 51 -0.61 11.43 -13.01
N ALA A 52 -1.91 11.66 -13.22
CA ALA A 52 -2.55 11.47 -14.51
C ALA A 52 -1.92 12.31 -15.65
N ASN A 53 -1.17 13.37 -15.29
CA ASN A 53 -0.46 14.22 -16.25
C ASN A 53 1.01 13.77 -16.48
N GLU A 54 1.36 12.58 -16.06
CA GLU A 54 2.72 12.01 -16.14
C GLU A 54 3.77 12.81 -15.32
N GLU A 55 3.35 13.62 -14.35
CA GLU A 55 4.22 14.37 -13.45
C GLU A 55 4.45 13.60 -12.15
N PRO A 56 5.67 13.65 -11.54
CA PRO A 56 5.90 13.08 -10.23
C PRO A 56 4.92 13.63 -9.19
N CYS A 57 4.34 12.73 -8.40
CA CYS A 57 3.33 13.07 -7.40
C CYS A 57 3.79 12.58 -6.01
N PRO A 58 3.71 13.42 -4.97
CA PRO A 58 4.03 13.00 -3.61
C PRO A 58 3.15 11.83 -3.18
N ASN A 59 3.77 10.73 -2.76
CA ASN A 59 3.08 9.57 -2.24
C ASN A 59 3.85 8.94 -1.08
N PHE A 60 3.14 8.52 -0.03
CA PHE A 60 3.71 7.87 1.12
C PHE A 60 3.20 6.44 1.31
N GLY A 61 4.14 5.52 1.54
CA GLY A 61 3.87 4.29 2.27
C GLY A 61 4.02 4.52 3.77
N TYR A 62 3.44 3.63 4.56
CA TYR A 62 3.45 3.72 6.02
C TYR A 62 3.84 2.38 6.64
N LEU A 63 4.83 2.40 7.52
CA LEU A 63 5.05 1.31 8.48
C LEU A 63 4.31 1.68 9.76
N VAL A 64 3.30 0.89 10.12
CA VAL A 64 2.43 1.11 11.28
C VAL A 64 2.65 0.00 12.29
N GLU A 65 2.75 0.35 13.57
CA GLU A 65 2.95 -0.60 14.66
C GLU A 65 1.94 -0.40 15.79
N HIS A 66 1.41 -1.50 16.30
CA HIS A 66 0.56 -1.55 17.47
C HIS A 66 0.83 -2.85 18.26
N LYS A 67 0.75 -2.80 19.59
CA LYS A 67 1.08 -3.94 20.46
C LYS A 67 0.26 -5.22 20.16
N GLU A 68 -0.99 -5.08 19.72
CA GLU A 68 -1.89 -6.20 19.45
C GLU A 68 -1.79 -6.69 17.99
N MET A 69 -1.45 -5.80 17.09
CA MET A 69 -1.35 -6.06 15.65
C MET A 69 0.08 -6.45 15.21
N GLY A 70 1.09 -6.02 15.94
CA GLY A 70 2.46 -6.04 15.46
C GLY A 70 2.70 -4.97 14.39
N LYS A 71 3.38 -5.32 13.30
CA LYS A 71 3.81 -4.39 12.27
C LYS A 71 3.04 -4.62 10.98
N LEU A 72 2.36 -3.58 10.54
CA LEU A 72 1.67 -3.48 9.26
C LEU A 72 2.47 -2.57 8.32
N LEU A 73 2.77 -3.05 7.11
CA LEU A 73 3.29 -2.24 6.03
C LEU A 73 2.15 -1.93 5.06
N TYR A 74 1.90 -0.65 4.81
CA TYR A 74 0.88 -0.16 3.89
C TYR A 74 1.53 0.55 2.71
N LEU A 75 1.37 0.01 1.51
CA LEU A 75 1.91 0.51 0.25
C LEU A 75 0.79 0.52 -0.78
N THR A 76 0.37 1.68 -1.24
CA THR A 76 -0.64 1.76 -2.30
C THR A 76 -0.28 2.85 -3.29
N ASP A 77 -0.79 2.71 -4.51
CA ASP A 77 -0.64 3.69 -5.57
C ASP A 77 0.82 4.09 -5.82
N PHE A 78 1.67 3.11 -6.07
CA PHE A 78 3.11 3.28 -6.21
C PHE A 78 3.66 2.42 -7.36
N GLU A 79 4.75 2.83 -7.95
CA GLU A 79 5.42 2.09 -9.03
C GLU A 79 6.29 0.95 -8.49
N HIS A 80 7.18 1.28 -7.57
CA HIS A 80 8.07 0.33 -6.89
C HIS A 80 8.48 0.84 -5.51
N CYS A 81 8.96 -0.06 -4.66
CA CYS A 81 9.50 0.30 -3.35
C CYS A 81 10.98 -0.10 -3.24
N ARG A 82 11.84 0.90 -3.07
CA ARG A 82 13.30 0.70 -2.93
C ARG A 82 13.73 0.26 -1.53
N TYR A 83 12.84 0.34 -0.55
CA TYR A 83 13.16 0.00 0.83
C TYR A 83 12.97 -1.49 1.08
N LYS A 84 13.80 -2.04 1.96
CA LYS A 84 13.74 -3.44 2.40
C LYS A 84 13.29 -3.51 3.85
N PHE A 85 12.28 -4.32 4.11
CA PHE A 85 11.65 -4.46 5.42
C PHE A 85 11.85 -5.83 6.06
N LYS A 86 12.67 -6.71 5.45
CA LYS A 86 12.89 -8.08 5.95
C LYS A 86 13.33 -8.11 7.43
N SER A 87 14.24 -7.22 7.82
CA SER A 87 14.71 -7.08 9.20
C SER A 87 13.67 -6.52 10.18
N MET A 88 12.56 -5.99 9.65
CA MET A 88 11.46 -5.46 10.47
C MET A 88 10.50 -6.57 10.92
N GLU A 89 10.56 -7.77 10.33
CA GLU A 89 9.69 -8.90 10.67
C GLU A 89 8.22 -8.50 10.64
N LEU A 90 7.74 -8.09 9.44
CA LEU A 90 6.36 -7.63 9.22
C LEU A 90 5.37 -8.75 9.57
N ASN A 91 4.24 -8.36 10.17
CA ASN A 91 3.12 -9.27 10.45
C ASN A 91 2.03 -9.15 9.38
N HIS A 92 1.83 -7.97 8.84
CA HIS A 92 0.78 -7.69 7.86
C HIS A 92 1.30 -6.81 6.74
N LEU A 93 0.80 -7.06 5.52
CA LEU A 93 1.12 -6.30 4.33
C LEU A 93 -0.16 -5.92 3.59
N VAL A 94 -0.39 -4.64 3.39
CA VAL A 94 -1.37 -4.10 2.43
C VAL A 94 -0.60 -3.48 1.29
N ILE A 95 -0.71 -4.05 0.09
CA ILE A 95 0.13 -3.68 -1.05
C ILE A 95 -0.67 -3.49 -2.33
N GLY A 96 -0.40 -2.40 -3.04
CA GLY A 96 -0.90 -2.18 -4.38
C GLY A 96 -0.37 -3.24 -5.35
N CYS A 97 -1.28 -3.88 -6.09
CA CYS A 97 -0.99 -4.79 -7.19
C CYS A 97 -1.93 -4.41 -8.33
N ASN A 98 -1.49 -3.43 -9.14
CA ASN A 98 -2.41 -2.72 -10.01
C ASN A 98 -2.73 -3.50 -11.29
N TYR A 99 -1.73 -4.07 -11.97
CA TYR A 99 -1.94 -4.66 -13.28
C TYR A 99 -1.14 -5.95 -13.53
N CYS A 100 -1.63 -6.75 -14.46
CA CYS A 100 -0.91 -7.85 -15.10
C CYS A 100 -0.35 -7.34 -16.43
N GLU A 101 0.95 -7.52 -16.68
CA GLU A 101 1.63 -6.96 -17.86
C GLU A 101 1.01 -7.41 -19.19
N GLU A 102 0.56 -8.64 -19.26
CA GLU A 102 -0.08 -9.23 -20.45
C GLU A 102 -1.49 -8.70 -20.74
N LEU A 103 -2.13 -8.03 -19.76
CA LEU A 103 -3.47 -7.45 -19.92
C LEU A 103 -3.42 -5.97 -20.32
N ILE A 104 -2.23 -5.38 -20.45
CA ILE A 104 -2.08 -4.00 -20.87
C ILE A 104 -2.44 -3.83 -22.35
N ASP A 105 -3.52 -3.13 -22.62
CA ASP A 105 -3.88 -2.73 -23.99
C ASP A 105 -3.10 -1.47 -24.41
N ARG A 106 -2.07 -1.66 -25.22
CA ARG A 106 -1.23 -0.56 -25.75
C ARG A 106 -1.94 0.36 -26.74
N ASN A 107 -3.14 -0.02 -27.22
CA ASN A 107 -3.99 0.85 -28.05
C ASN A 107 -4.82 1.82 -27.18
N ASN A 108 -4.97 1.55 -25.88
CA ASN A 108 -5.59 2.47 -24.95
C ASN A 108 -4.69 3.70 -24.79
N PRO A 109 -5.18 4.94 -25.04
CA PRO A 109 -4.37 6.16 -24.87
C PRO A 109 -3.77 6.33 -23.48
N LYS A 110 -4.35 5.72 -22.47
CA LYS A 110 -3.91 5.78 -21.06
C LYS A 110 -2.94 4.67 -20.67
N TRP A 111 -2.50 3.79 -21.59
CA TRP A 111 -1.66 2.65 -21.25
C TRP A 111 -0.35 3.05 -20.56
N LYS A 112 0.25 4.17 -20.97
CA LYS A 112 1.47 4.67 -20.33
C LYS A 112 1.23 5.00 -18.85
N HIS A 113 0.16 5.70 -18.56
CA HIS A 113 -0.22 6.00 -17.16
C HIS A 113 -0.50 4.74 -16.35
N GLN A 114 -1.06 3.68 -16.95
CA GLN A 114 -1.28 2.40 -16.27
C GLN A 114 0.02 1.74 -15.82
N ILE A 115 1.10 1.87 -16.58
CA ILE A 115 2.39 1.24 -16.24
C ILE A 115 3.34 2.18 -15.48
N THR A 116 3.17 3.49 -15.60
CA THR A 116 3.98 4.50 -14.90
C THR A 116 3.31 4.87 -13.58
N GLY A 117 4.02 4.77 -12.49
CA GLY A 117 3.49 5.10 -11.16
C GLY A 117 2.65 4.02 -10.49
N HIS A 118 2.43 2.86 -11.13
CA HIS A 118 1.66 1.75 -10.56
C HIS A 118 2.46 0.44 -10.51
N CYS A 119 2.21 -0.35 -9.48
CA CYS A 119 2.90 -1.62 -9.21
C CYS A 119 2.31 -2.76 -10.05
N SER A 120 3.13 -3.38 -10.90
CA SER A 120 2.75 -4.59 -11.64
C SER A 120 2.73 -5.83 -10.75
N LEU A 121 2.05 -6.90 -11.18
CA LEU A 121 2.08 -8.19 -10.50
C LEU A 121 3.50 -8.75 -10.32
N PRO A 122 4.40 -8.75 -11.34
CA PRO A 122 5.79 -9.16 -11.14
C PRO A 122 6.54 -8.34 -10.10
N THR A 123 6.39 -7.01 -10.11
CA THR A 123 7.02 -6.11 -9.13
C THR A 123 6.49 -6.37 -7.72
N CYS A 124 5.17 -6.53 -7.57
CA CYS A 124 4.53 -6.88 -6.31
C CYS A 124 5.07 -8.21 -5.75
N LYS A 125 5.11 -9.26 -6.56
CA LYS A 125 5.65 -10.58 -6.17
C LYS A 125 7.12 -10.50 -5.77
N GLN A 126 7.93 -9.75 -6.49
CA GLN A 126 9.35 -9.57 -6.17
C GLN A 126 9.51 -8.87 -4.82
N PHE A 127 8.75 -7.80 -4.58
CA PHE A 127 8.76 -7.10 -3.29
C PHE A 127 8.36 -8.01 -2.13
N ILE A 128 7.28 -8.79 -2.29
CA ILE A 128 6.82 -9.75 -1.29
C ILE A 128 7.92 -10.78 -1.00
N LYS A 129 8.50 -11.39 -2.03
CA LYS A 129 9.56 -12.39 -1.89
C LYS A 129 10.79 -11.85 -1.15
N GLU A 130 11.20 -10.63 -1.41
CA GLU A 130 12.37 -10.00 -0.77
C GLU A 130 12.14 -9.66 0.71
N ASN A 131 10.87 -9.48 1.11
CA ASN A 131 10.49 -9.08 2.47
C ASN A 131 9.78 -10.19 3.26
N LEU A 132 9.62 -11.38 2.69
CA LEU A 132 8.99 -12.53 3.33
C LEU A 132 9.80 -13.00 4.53
N THR A 133 9.12 -13.19 5.66
CA THR A 133 9.62 -13.78 6.89
C THR A 133 8.55 -14.67 7.51
N GLU A 134 8.92 -15.51 8.48
CA GLU A 134 7.97 -16.37 9.23
C GLU A 134 6.95 -15.58 10.06
N SER A 135 7.24 -14.31 10.34
CA SER A 135 6.35 -13.40 11.07
C SER A 135 5.14 -12.95 10.26
N LEU A 136 5.21 -13.03 8.91
CA LEU A 136 4.15 -12.53 8.04
C LEU A 136 2.90 -13.42 8.11
N LYS A 137 1.74 -12.83 8.43
CA LYS A 137 0.46 -13.53 8.62
C LYS A 137 -0.54 -13.23 7.52
N THR A 138 -0.62 -11.97 7.07
CA THR A 138 -1.61 -11.57 6.07
C THR A 138 -1.02 -10.67 4.99
N ILE A 139 -1.51 -10.86 3.76
CA ILE A 139 -1.29 -9.96 2.62
C ILE A 139 -2.65 -9.60 2.04
N THR A 140 -2.92 -8.30 1.93
CA THR A 140 -4.09 -7.80 1.22
C THR A 140 -3.62 -7.04 -0.02
N LEU A 141 -3.97 -7.58 -1.20
CA LEU A 141 -3.71 -6.93 -2.48
C LEU A 141 -4.78 -5.88 -2.73
N VAL A 142 -4.37 -4.64 -2.97
CA VAL A 142 -5.26 -3.49 -3.15
C VAL A 142 -4.94 -2.75 -4.45
N HIS A 143 -5.77 -1.76 -4.80
CA HIS A 143 -5.55 -0.88 -5.95
C HIS A 143 -5.45 -1.60 -7.28
N LEU A 144 -6.29 -2.63 -7.50
CA LEU A 144 -6.34 -3.39 -8.74
C LEU A 144 -6.97 -2.53 -9.85
N SER A 145 -6.38 -2.56 -11.05
CA SER A 145 -6.95 -1.91 -12.24
C SER A 145 -8.26 -2.58 -12.66
N GLY A 146 -9.26 -1.79 -13.06
CA GLY A 146 -10.50 -2.35 -13.61
C GLY A 146 -10.30 -3.08 -14.95
N ASP A 147 -9.35 -2.62 -15.76
CA ASP A 147 -9.18 -3.07 -17.15
C ASP A 147 -7.98 -4.00 -17.35
N ALA A 148 -6.94 -3.87 -16.50
CA ALA A 148 -5.66 -4.54 -16.68
C ALA A 148 -5.30 -5.48 -15.52
N SER A 149 -6.25 -5.90 -14.71
CA SER A 149 -6.00 -6.84 -13.61
C SER A 149 -6.82 -8.11 -13.74
N ASP A 150 -6.26 -9.20 -13.22
CA ASP A 150 -6.95 -10.46 -12.97
C ASP A 150 -6.76 -10.84 -11.51
N ALA A 151 -7.78 -10.59 -10.71
CA ALA A 151 -7.75 -10.83 -9.27
C ALA A 151 -7.49 -12.31 -8.92
N GLY A 152 -8.02 -13.25 -9.72
CA GLY A 152 -7.82 -14.68 -9.53
C GLY A 152 -6.36 -15.08 -9.77
N LYS A 153 -5.77 -14.59 -10.87
CA LYS A 153 -4.36 -14.79 -11.19
C LYS A 153 -3.45 -14.16 -10.14
N MET A 154 -3.70 -12.90 -9.76
CA MET A 154 -2.92 -12.19 -8.75
C MET A 154 -2.92 -12.95 -7.41
N LEU A 155 -4.10 -13.37 -6.96
CA LEU A 155 -4.25 -14.16 -5.73
C LEU A 155 -3.46 -15.48 -5.81
N LYS A 156 -3.60 -16.22 -6.89
CA LYS A 156 -2.92 -17.49 -7.11
C LYS A 156 -1.40 -17.31 -7.09
N GLU A 157 -0.89 -16.39 -7.91
CA GLU A 157 0.55 -16.21 -8.07
C GLU A 157 1.23 -15.65 -6.81
N VAL A 158 0.54 -14.80 -6.03
CA VAL A 158 1.08 -14.34 -4.75
C VAL A 158 1.07 -15.46 -3.71
N LYS A 159 0.02 -16.31 -3.67
CA LYS A 159 0.01 -17.51 -2.81
C LYS A 159 1.16 -18.48 -3.14
N GLU A 160 1.48 -18.67 -4.41
CA GLU A 160 2.62 -19.49 -4.82
C GLU A 160 3.97 -18.94 -4.30
N VAL A 161 4.09 -17.63 -4.08
CA VAL A 161 5.30 -17.01 -3.51
C VAL A 161 5.42 -17.23 -2.00
N VAL A 162 4.30 -17.18 -1.26
CA VAL A 162 4.33 -17.14 0.21
C VAL A 162 3.95 -18.46 0.88
N GLY A 163 3.35 -19.40 0.13
CA GLY A 163 2.87 -20.68 0.69
C GLY A 163 1.55 -20.54 1.44
N ASP A 164 1.20 -21.61 2.17
CA ASP A 164 -0.11 -21.75 2.82
C ASP A 164 -0.20 -21.06 4.19
N ASP A 165 0.91 -20.72 4.80
CA ASP A 165 0.97 -20.14 6.15
C ASP A 165 0.60 -18.64 6.18
N VAL A 166 0.51 -18.00 5.02
CA VAL A 166 0.14 -16.59 4.88
C VAL A 166 -1.24 -16.46 4.23
N LEU A 167 -2.16 -15.78 4.91
CA LEU A 167 -3.46 -15.46 4.35
C LEU A 167 -3.31 -14.38 3.27
N VAL A 168 -3.56 -14.73 2.01
CA VAL A 168 -3.56 -13.77 0.89
C VAL A 168 -4.99 -13.51 0.45
N GLN A 169 -5.36 -12.25 0.28
CA GLN A 169 -6.70 -11.83 -0.10
C GLN A 169 -6.71 -10.59 -0.98
N ILE A 170 -7.81 -10.38 -1.69
CA ILE A 170 -8.04 -9.17 -2.51
C ILE A 170 -8.85 -8.17 -1.71
N GLY A 171 -8.35 -6.95 -1.58
CA GLY A 171 -9.05 -5.84 -0.95
C GLY A 171 -10.28 -5.43 -1.77
N ARG A 172 -11.45 -5.37 -1.12
CA ARG A 172 -12.71 -4.93 -1.69
C ARG A 172 -13.55 -4.23 -0.64
N ALA A 173 -14.52 -3.45 -1.06
CA ALA A 173 -15.45 -2.80 -0.14
C ALA A 173 -16.15 -3.84 0.77
N GLY A 174 -16.16 -3.58 2.07
CA GLY A 174 -16.72 -4.47 3.08
C GLY A 174 -15.83 -5.64 3.49
N LEU A 175 -14.59 -5.75 2.99
CA LEU A 175 -13.65 -6.74 3.50
C LEU A 175 -13.19 -6.32 4.90
N GLU A 176 -13.33 -7.23 5.85
CA GLU A 176 -12.76 -7.12 7.19
C GLU A 176 -11.60 -8.10 7.34
N VAL A 177 -10.49 -7.63 7.91
CA VAL A 177 -9.28 -8.42 8.14
C VAL A 177 -8.93 -8.32 9.61
N ASP A 178 -8.92 -9.44 10.30
CA ASP A 178 -8.39 -9.47 11.67
C ASP A 178 -6.86 -9.38 11.63
N LEU A 179 -6.33 -8.35 12.26
CA LEU A 179 -4.89 -8.09 12.36
C LEU A 179 -4.32 -8.44 13.75
N ASN A 180 -5.12 -8.99 14.66
CA ASN A 180 -4.63 -9.36 15.98
C ASN A 180 -3.63 -10.51 15.88
N LEU A 181 -2.50 -10.36 16.57
CA LEU A 181 -1.50 -11.43 16.69
C LEU A 181 -1.93 -12.53 17.67
N PHE A 182 -2.81 -12.18 18.58
CA PHE A 182 -3.31 -13.07 19.63
C PHE A 182 -4.84 -13.16 19.53
N PRO A 183 -5.42 -14.37 19.64
CA PRO A 183 -6.85 -14.57 19.43
C PRO A 183 -7.72 -14.10 20.62
N PHE A 184 -7.13 -13.57 21.68
CA PHE A 184 -7.80 -13.10 22.90
C PHE A 184 -6.98 -12.03 23.63
#